data_8c4ede60e849e5e16345d4187e1dc0ff
#
_entry.id   8c4ede60e849e5e16345d4187e1dc0ff
#
_cell.length_a   1.000
_cell.length_b   1.000
_cell.length_c   1.000
_cell.angle_alpha   90.00
_cell.angle_beta   90.00
_cell.angle_gamma   90.00
#
_symmetry.space_group_name_H-M   'P 1'
#
loop_
_entity.id
_entity.type
_entity.pdbx_description
1 polymer ?
#
loop_
_entity_poly.entity_id
_entity_poly.type
_entity_poly.pdbx_seq_one_letter_code
_entity_poly.pdbx_strand_id
1 'polypeptide(L)'
;MQRARTPGKNNTAVVAALMLSMALAALDSTIVSTAVPQIVGDLGGFSVFSWLFSGYLLAVTVTLPVYGKLSDTLGRKPVLVAGSVLFLVGSLLCASAWNMAALIAFRVIQGLGGGAIQGTVQTLAADLYPLAERPKIQAKLSTVWATSSVLGPALGGLLASTGGWRWIFLVNLPIGAVALLFVVRHLHEPPRERGPRARIDWAGALAVFAAGGVLLTWLVQGGVAWTWTSRPSMALLCTGLALIAAVVVIERRAAEPILPGWVWRRRTIAAVNLSLAALGLLMVAPTTFLPTYAQSVLGLSPTAAGFVLSVMTLSWPVSAALSQHVYRRIGFRDTAALGMTAALAVLAAFPLLPYPGSVWQPVLLSLLLGAALGLFQLPLIVGVQSTVGWAERGTATASILFYRQIGQTVGAALFGAVANSVISSHLGSGTDLDSVARNSGTGPVRRAIDAAVDSVYIGAACAAALALFVLVLLAPRRFPVLTADPSDAHSREPDRPTSSPEPSPNSRTSE
;
A
#
# COMPACT_ATOMS: atom_id res chain seq x y z
N MET A 1 35.70 -8.00 11.71
CA MET A 1 35.73 -6.77 10.88
C MET A 1 34.97 -7.01 9.57
N GLN A 2 33.62 -6.89 9.56
CA GLN A 2 32.90 -6.74 8.32
C GLN A 2 33.07 -5.29 7.87
N ARG A 3 33.87 -5.10 6.82
CA ARG A 3 34.06 -3.82 6.15
C ARG A 3 32.68 -3.24 5.85
N ALA A 4 32.42 -2.03 6.34
CA ALA A 4 31.36 -1.19 5.81
C ALA A 4 31.52 -1.18 4.30
N ARG A 5 30.64 -1.93 3.60
CA ARG A 5 30.64 -1.94 2.14
C ARG A 5 30.35 -0.52 1.68
N THR A 6 31.36 0.13 1.15
CA THR A 6 31.21 1.34 0.34
C THR A 6 30.05 1.18 -0.64
N PRO A 7 29.24 2.23 -0.88
CA PRO A 7 28.16 2.18 -1.85
C PRO A 7 28.76 2.02 -3.25
N GLY A 8 28.95 0.76 -3.67
CA GLY A 8 29.46 0.39 -4.96
C GLY A 8 28.33 0.25 -5.99
N LYS A 9 28.69 0.15 -7.27
CA LYS A 9 27.78 -0.04 -8.45
C LYS A 9 26.67 -1.10 -8.24
N ASN A 10 26.86 -2.05 -7.32
CA ASN A 10 25.84 -3.07 -6.99
C ASN A 10 24.58 -2.50 -6.26
N ASN A 11 24.70 -1.41 -5.50
CA ASN A 11 23.55 -0.84 -4.81
C ASN A 11 22.54 -0.19 -5.78
N THR A 12 23.00 0.43 -6.85
CA THR A 12 22.14 1.03 -7.87
C THR A 12 21.34 -0.04 -8.63
N ALA A 13 21.96 -1.18 -8.96
CA ALA A 13 21.28 -2.28 -9.63
C ALA A 13 20.19 -2.92 -8.74
N VAL A 14 20.45 -3.03 -7.44
CA VAL A 14 19.45 -3.54 -6.48
C VAL A 14 18.28 -2.57 -6.35
N VAL A 15 18.54 -1.25 -6.24
CA VAL A 15 17.46 -0.24 -6.22
C VAL A 15 16.64 -0.30 -7.51
N ALA A 16 17.31 -0.41 -8.66
CA ALA A 16 16.63 -0.55 -9.95
C ALA A 16 15.75 -1.82 -9.99
N ALA A 17 16.24 -2.95 -9.46
CA ALA A 17 15.46 -4.18 -9.34
C ALA A 17 14.19 -3.99 -8.50
N LEU A 18 14.30 -3.33 -7.35
CA LEU A 18 13.16 -3.03 -6.46
C LEU A 18 12.19 -2.05 -7.14
N MET A 19 12.70 -1.01 -7.81
CA MET A 19 11.86 -0.04 -8.53
C MET A 19 11.13 -0.67 -9.70
N LEU A 20 11.80 -1.53 -10.50
CA LEU A 20 11.17 -2.25 -11.61
C LEU A 20 10.11 -3.24 -11.11
N SER A 21 10.37 -3.98 -10.02
CA SER A 21 9.37 -4.85 -9.41
C SER A 21 8.17 -4.08 -8.90
N MET A 22 8.38 -2.91 -8.28
CA MET A 22 7.29 -2.05 -7.83
C MET A 22 6.53 -1.43 -9.01
N ALA A 23 7.25 -1.04 -10.08
CA ALA A 23 6.64 -0.48 -11.29
C ALA A 23 5.70 -1.48 -11.96
N LEU A 24 6.05 -2.75 -11.97
CA LEU A 24 5.22 -3.82 -12.50
C LEU A 24 3.82 -3.84 -11.84
N ALA A 25 3.76 -3.81 -10.50
CA ALA A 25 2.50 -3.81 -9.77
C ALA A 25 1.78 -2.44 -9.86
N ALA A 26 2.52 -1.34 -9.85
CA ALA A 26 1.95 0.01 -9.89
C ALA A 26 1.36 0.37 -11.26
N LEU A 27 2.07 0.06 -12.35
CA LEU A 27 1.58 0.26 -13.72
C LEU A 27 0.34 -0.58 -13.98
N ASP A 28 0.38 -1.87 -13.63
CA ASP A 28 -0.75 -2.77 -13.85
C ASP A 28 -2.03 -2.27 -13.17
N SER A 29 -1.93 -1.75 -11.94
CA SER A 29 -3.08 -1.23 -11.20
C SER A 29 -3.72 0.01 -11.85
N THR A 30 -2.96 0.79 -12.63
CA THR A 30 -3.43 2.05 -13.24
C THR A 30 -3.77 1.93 -14.71
N ILE A 31 -3.06 1.05 -15.45
CA ILE A 31 -3.21 0.90 -16.89
C ILE A 31 -4.56 0.30 -17.30
N VAL A 32 -5.11 -0.61 -16.46
CA VAL A 32 -6.37 -1.32 -16.75
C VAL A 32 -7.57 -0.37 -16.80
N SER A 33 -7.55 0.73 -16.02
CA SER A 33 -8.69 1.65 -15.91
C SER A 33 -9.10 2.29 -17.25
N THR A 34 -8.16 2.52 -18.15
CA THR A 34 -8.41 3.15 -19.44
C THR A 34 -8.90 2.19 -20.52
N ALA A 35 -8.71 0.89 -20.34
CA ALA A 35 -9.13 -0.14 -21.28
C ALA A 35 -10.48 -0.77 -20.94
N VAL A 36 -11.11 -0.39 -19.82
CA VAL A 36 -12.41 -0.93 -19.38
C VAL A 36 -13.48 -0.89 -20.48
N PRO A 37 -13.69 0.22 -21.20
CA PRO A 37 -14.72 0.26 -22.25
C PRO A 37 -14.50 -0.79 -23.35
N GLN A 38 -13.24 -1.03 -23.75
CA GLN A 38 -12.90 -2.01 -24.76
C GLN A 38 -13.02 -3.45 -24.25
N ILE A 39 -12.57 -3.70 -23.00
CA ILE A 39 -12.72 -5.00 -22.34
C ILE A 39 -14.20 -5.38 -22.24
N VAL A 40 -15.04 -4.45 -21.81
CA VAL A 40 -16.49 -4.66 -21.71
C VAL A 40 -17.13 -4.82 -23.08
N GLY A 41 -16.66 -4.08 -24.08
CA GLY A 41 -17.13 -4.22 -25.46
C GLY A 41 -16.84 -5.61 -26.04
N ASP A 42 -15.66 -6.16 -25.79
CA ASP A 42 -15.24 -7.47 -26.32
C ASP A 42 -15.80 -8.66 -25.53
N LEU A 43 -15.74 -8.59 -24.19
CA LEU A 43 -16.07 -9.72 -23.31
C LEU A 43 -17.47 -9.64 -22.70
N GLY A 44 -18.19 -8.52 -22.87
CA GLY A 44 -19.44 -8.25 -22.19
C GLY A 44 -19.24 -8.07 -20.67
N GLY A 45 -20.32 -8.29 -19.89
CA GLY A 45 -20.24 -8.32 -18.43
C GLY A 45 -20.14 -6.97 -17.75
N PHE A 46 -20.81 -5.93 -18.28
CA PHE A 46 -20.85 -4.58 -17.69
C PHE A 46 -21.25 -4.58 -16.20
N SER A 47 -22.17 -5.44 -15.79
CA SER A 47 -22.61 -5.53 -14.38
C SER A 47 -21.55 -6.02 -13.40
N VAL A 48 -20.49 -6.68 -13.89
CA VAL A 48 -19.44 -7.28 -13.06
C VAL A 48 -18.03 -6.71 -13.33
N PHE A 49 -17.90 -5.71 -14.22
CA PHE A 49 -16.57 -5.18 -14.59
C PHE A 49 -15.78 -4.61 -13.41
N SER A 50 -16.46 -4.07 -12.39
CA SER A 50 -15.82 -3.54 -11.18
C SER A 50 -14.97 -4.59 -10.45
N TRP A 51 -15.28 -5.88 -10.63
CA TRP A 51 -14.49 -6.98 -10.09
C TRP A 51 -13.09 -7.12 -10.71
N LEU A 52 -12.85 -6.54 -11.89
CA LEU A 52 -11.50 -6.47 -12.46
C LEU A 52 -10.51 -5.76 -11.52
N PHE A 53 -10.98 -4.74 -10.83
CA PHE A 53 -10.19 -3.99 -9.85
C PHE A 53 -10.31 -4.59 -8.46
N SER A 54 -11.54 -4.82 -8.02
CA SER A 54 -11.82 -5.30 -6.66
C SER A 54 -11.23 -6.68 -6.41
N GLY A 55 -11.32 -7.60 -7.37
CA GLY A 55 -10.75 -8.94 -7.26
C GLY A 55 -9.22 -8.93 -7.15
N TYR A 56 -8.57 -8.11 -7.95
CA TYR A 56 -7.12 -7.89 -7.87
C TYR A 56 -6.71 -7.29 -6.52
N LEU A 57 -7.33 -6.17 -6.11
CA LEU A 57 -7.03 -5.51 -4.85
C LEU A 57 -7.32 -6.39 -3.64
N LEU A 58 -8.40 -7.17 -3.69
CA LEU A 58 -8.73 -8.16 -2.68
C LEU A 58 -7.58 -9.17 -2.52
N ALA A 59 -7.14 -9.76 -3.63
CA ALA A 59 -6.06 -10.74 -3.62
C ALA A 59 -4.75 -10.14 -3.09
N VAL A 60 -4.39 -8.93 -3.53
CA VAL A 60 -3.22 -8.19 -3.01
C VAL A 60 -3.35 -7.98 -1.50
N THR A 61 -4.49 -7.46 -1.03
CA THR A 61 -4.70 -7.09 0.36
C THR A 61 -4.57 -8.28 1.29
N VAL A 62 -5.28 -9.35 0.96
CA VAL A 62 -5.37 -10.53 1.84
C VAL A 62 -4.07 -11.31 1.88
N THR A 63 -3.28 -11.27 0.80
CA THR A 63 -2.00 -11.97 0.75
C THR A 63 -0.84 -11.20 1.39
N LEU A 64 -0.95 -9.89 1.65
CA LEU A 64 0.10 -9.11 2.30
C LEU A 64 0.60 -9.73 3.63
N PRO A 65 -0.27 -10.08 4.60
CA PRO A 65 0.20 -10.71 5.85
C PRO A 65 0.87 -12.05 5.62
N VAL A 66 0.34 -12.85 4.70
CA VAL A 66 0.88 -14.18 4.33
C VAL A 66 2.31 -14.03 3.79
N TYR A 67 2.51 -13.14 2.82
CA TYR A 67 3.84 -12.89 2.24
C TYR A 67 4.79 -12.18 3.20
N GLY A 68 4.27 -11.37 4.12
CA GLY A 68 5.06 -10.83 5.23
C GLY A 68 5.72 -11.94 6.03
N LYS A 69 4.93 -12.87 6.52
CA LYS A 69 5.40 -14.04 7.27
C LYS A 69 6.29 -14.95 6.41
N LEU A 70 5.86 -15.22 5.17
CA LEU A 70 6.63 -16.06 4.24
C LEU A 70 8.02 -15.47 3.97
N SER A 71 8.12 -14.15 3.81
CA SER A 71 9.39 -13.46 3.58
C SER A 71 10.29 -13.50 4.79
N ASP A 72 9.74 -13.50 6.01
CA ASP A 72 10.51 -13.66 7.24
C ASP A 72 11.03 -15.10 7.41
N THR A 73 10.30 -16.09 6.90
CA THR A 73 10.63 -17.52 7.07
C THR A 73 11.48 -18.09 5.94
N LEU A 74 11.12 -17.85 4.68
CA LEU A 74 11.79 -18.39 3.49
C LEU A 74 12.89 -17.49 2.93
N GLY A 75 12.92 -16.21 3.36
CA GLY A 75 13.78 -15.18 2.80
C GLY A 75 13.02 -14.27 1.84
N ARG A 76 13.56 -13.07 1.61
CA ARG A 76 12.90 -12.02 0.80
C ARG A 76 13.01 -12.31 -0.69
N LYS A 77 14.21 -12.72 -1.14
CA LYS A 77 14.48 -12.98 -2.55
C LYS A 77 13.62 -14.12 -3.13
N PRO A 78 13.52 -15.31 -2.51
CA PRO A 78 12.67 -16.39 -3.00
C PRO A 78 11.19 -15.97 -3.11
N VAL A 79 10.69 -15.24 -2.11
CA VAL A 79 9.29 -14.79 -2.09
C VAL A 79 9.04 -13.75 -3.18
N LEU A 80 9.96 -12.77 -3.37
CA LEU A 80 9.85 -11.79 -4.43
C LEU A 80 9.89 -12.44 -5.83
N VAL A 81 10.78 -13.40 -6.05
CA VAL A 81 10.89 -14.14 -7.31
C VAL A 81 9.61 -14.94 -7.57
N ALA A 82 9.15 -15.74 -6.60
CA ALA A 82 7.94 -16.53 -6.74
C ALA A 82 6.70 -15.65 -6.99
N GLY A 83 6.56 -14.55 -6.23
CA GLY A 83 5.48 -13.59 -6.41
C GLY A 83 5.51 -12.90 -7.78
N SER A 84 6.70 -12.50 -8.25
CA SER A 84 6.86 -11.91 -9.58
C SER A 84 6.52 -12.89 -10.70
N VAL A 85 6.94 -14.15 -10.58
CA VAL A 85 6.57 -15.20 -11.54
C VAL A 85 5.06 -15.42 -11.53
N LEU A 86 4.44 -15.54 -10.35
CA LEU A 86 2.99 -15.69 -10.24
C LEU A 86 2.23 -14.51 -10.86
N PHE A 87 2.72 -13.28 -10.66
CA PHE A 87 2.18 -12.08 -11.27
C PHE A 87 2.23 -12.14 -12.80
N LEU A 88 3.37 -12.54 -13.37
CA LEU A 88 3.55 -12.65 -14.83
C LEU A 88 2.71 -13.77 -15.44
N VAL A 89 2.60 -14.91 -14.76
CA VAL A 89 1.67 -15.98 -15.17
C VAL A 89 0.23 -15.47 -15.14
N GLY A 90 -0.19 -14.79 -14.07
CA GLY A 90 -1.50 -14.16 -13.99
C GLY A 90 -1.74 -13.15 -15.11
N SER A 91 -0.72 -12.35 -15.45
CA SER A 91 -0.77 -11.38 -16.56
C SER A 91 -0.96 -12.06 -17.91
N LEU A 92 -0.23 -13.15 -18.18
CA LEU A 92 -0.39 -13.94 -19.39
C LEU A 92 -1.78 -14.57 -19.48
N LEU A 93 -2.30 -15.10 -18.37
CA LEU A 93 -3.65 -15.63 -18.29
C LEU A 93 -4.71 -14.54 -18.56
N CYS A 94 -4.54 -13.33 -17.99
CA CYS A 94 -5.42 -12.19 -18.27
C CYS A 94 -5.45 -11.84 -19.76
N ALA A 95 -4.29 -11.82 -20.42
CA ALA A 95 -4.20 -11.58 -21.86
C ALA A 95 -4.90 -12.67 -22.70
N SER A 96 -4.98 -13.90 -22.20
CA SER A 96 -5.64 -15.04 -22.87
C SER A 96 -7.12 -15.20 -22.49
N ALA A 97 -7.71 -14.30 -21.68
CA ALA A 97 -9.07 -14.43 -21.22
C ALA A 97 -10.09 -14.40 -22.37
N TRP A 98 -11.08 -15.30 -22.30
CA TRP A 98 -12.11 -15.49 -23.31
C TRP A 98 -13.49 -14.98 -22.89
N ASN A 99 -13.68 -14.66 -21.62
CA ASN A 99 -14.87 -13.99 -21.08
C ASN A 99 -14.54 -13.19 -19.82
N MET A 100 -15.45 -12.36 -19.35
CA MET A 100 -15.26 -11.50 -18.19
C MET A 100 -15.00 -12.28 -16.89
N ALA A 101 -15.67 -13.39 -16.67
CA ALA A 101 -15.46 -14.22 -15.48
C ALA A 101 -14.06 -14.84 -15.42
N ALA A 102 -13.55 -15.34 -16.56
CA ALA A 102 -12.17 -15.82 -16.67
C ALA A 102 -11.17 -14.70 -16.40
N LEU A 103 -11.39 -13.51 -16.97
CA LEU A 103 -10.53 -12.35 -16.74
C LEU A 103 -10.48 -11.95 -15.27
N ILE A 104 -11.63 -11.90 -14.58
CA ILE A 104 -11.72 -11.63 -13.15
C ILE A 104 -10.94 -12.68 -12.34
N ALA A 105 -11.15 -13.98 -12.63
CA ALA A 105 -10.43 -15.05 -11.95
C ALA A 105 -8.91 -14.95 -12.16
N PHE A 106 -8.46 -14.64 -13.37
CA PHE A 106 -7.04 -14.45 -13.69
C PHE A 106 -6.45 -13.18 -13.03
N ARG A 107 -7.25 -12.13 -12.88
CA ARG A 107 -6.88 -10.93 -12.09
C ARG A 107 -6.66 -11.26 -10.61
N VAL A 108 -7.46 -12.17 -10.03
CA VAL A 108 -7.22 -12.65 -8.67
C VAL A 108 -5.86 -13.36 -8.58
N ILE A 109 -5.54 -14.25 -9.53
CA ILE A 109 -4.22 -14.93 -9.58
C ILE A 109 -3.08 -13.92 -9.70
N GLN A 110 -3.23 -12.93 -10.58
CA GLN A 110 -2.26 -11.85 -10.74
C GLN A 110 -2.09 -11.04 -9.46
N GLY A 111 -3.20 -10.74 -8.76
CA GLY A 111 -3.20 -10.02 -7.49
C GLY A 111 -2.48 -10.78 -6.36
N LEU A 112 -2.58 -12.12 -6.33
CA LEU A 112 -1.79 -12.93 -5.39
C LEU A 112 -0.28 -12.66 -5.55
N GLY A 113 0.21 -12.56 -6.80
CA GLY A 113 1.60 -12.17 -7.08
C GLY A 113 1.91 -10.72 -6.72
N GLY A 114 0.97 -9.81 -6.97
CA GLY A 114 1.09 -8.37 -6.67
C GLY A 114 1.30 -8.09 -5.18
N GLY A 115 0.60 -8.82 -4.30
CA GLY A 115 0.78 -8.73 -2.84
C GLY A 115 2.19 -9.13 -2.40
N ALA A 116 2.76 -10.20 -2.99
CA ALA A 116 4.14 -10.61 -2.73
C ALA A 116 5.14 -9.53 -3.13
N ILE A 117 4.99 -8.94 -4.33
CA ILE A 117 5.86 -7.87 -4.82
C ILE A 117 5.80 -6.67 -3.86
N GLN A 118 4.60 -6.18 -3.56
CA GLN A 118 4.41 -4.97 -2.77
C GLN A 118 4.97 -5.11 -1.35
N GLY A 119 4.63 -6.19 -0.65
CA GLY A 119 5.10 -6.45 0.71
C GLY A 119 6.61 -6.67 0.79
N THR A 120 7.15 -7.50 -0.11
CA THR A 120 8.57 -7.89 -0.06
C THR A 120 9.49 -6.76 -0.49
N VAL A 121 9.13 -5.95 -1.51
CA VAL A 121 9.94 -4.80 -1.94
C VAL A 121 10.07 -3.78 -0.81
N GLN A 122 8.99 -3.49 -0.08
CA GLN A 122 9.02 -2.57 1.06
C GLN A 122 9.90 -3.08 2.20
N THR A 123 9.86 -4.39 2.47
CA THR A 123 10.70 -5.02 3.50
C THR A 123 12.17 -5.02 3.08
N LEU A 124 12.47 -5.38 1.82
CA LEU A 124 13.83 -5.35 1.28
C LEU A 124 14.45 -3.95 1.34
N ALA A 125 13.68 -2.91 1.06
CA ALA A 125 14.14 -1.54 1.18
C ALA A 125 14.58 -1.20 2.61
N ALA A 126 13.93 -1.79 3.63
CA ALA A 126 14.32 -1.62 5.03
C ALA A 126 15.50 -2.49 5.46
N ASP A 127 15.66 -3.68 4.86
CA ASP A 127 16.71 -4.63 5.21
C ASP A 127 18.07 -4.28 4.58
N LEU A 128 18.04 -3.78 3.34
CA LEU A 128 19.26 -3.51 2.57
C LEU A 128 19.90 -2.16 2.87
N TYR A 129 19.13 -1.23 3.49
CA TYR A 129 19.59 0.13 3.70
C TYR A 129 19.57 0.51 5.18
N PRO A 130 20.64 1.18 5.68
CA PRO A 130 20.68 1.69 7.04
C PRO A 130 19.56 2.73 7.24
N LEU A 131 19.14 2.91 8.50
CA LEU A 131 18.02 3.78 8.88
C LEU A 131 18.10 5.19 8.27
N ALA A 132 19.32 5.72 8.15
CA ALA A 132 19.57 7.03 7.57
C ALA A 132 19.27 7.13 6.07
N GLU A 133 19.33 6.02 5.32
CA GLU A 133 19.13 6.01 3.87
C GLU A 133 17.71 5.54 3.47
N ARG A 134 16.99 4.88 4.37
CA ARG A 134 15.63 4.36 4.11
C ARG A 134 14.67 5.40 3.54
N PRO A 135 14.64 6.66 4.03
CA PRO A 135 13.75 7.68 3.46
C PRO A 135 14.00 7.96 1.99
N LYS A 136 15.27 7.98 1.59
CA LYS A 136 15.64 8.21 0.18
C LYS A 136 15.18 7.05 -0.72
N ILE A 137 15.30 5.83 -0.23
CA ILE A 137 14.87 4.64 -0.98
C ILE A 137 13.34 4.57 -1.02
N GLN A 138 12.67 4.83 0.08
CA GLN A 138 11.20 4.89 0.14
C GLN A 138 10.64 5.99 -0.78
N ALA A 139 11.29 7.16 -0.83
CA ALA A 139 10.91 8.22 -1.76
C ALA A 139 11.05 7.78 -3.22
N LYS A 140 12.13 7.05 -3.59
CA LYS A 140 12.29 6.47 -4.93
C LYS A 140 11.18 5.47 -5.25
N LEU A 141 10.80 4.59 -4.31
CA LEU A 141 9.69 3.67 -4.49
C LEU A 141 8.35 4.39 -4.64
N SER A 142 8.13 5.46 -3.87
CA SER A 142 6.93 6.30 -4.00
C SER A 142 6.89 7.04 -5.34
N THR A 143 8.04 7.48 -5.88
CA THR A 143 8.13 8.10 -7.21
C THR A 143 7.70 7.11 -8.31
N VAL A 144 7.97 5.82 -8.14
CA VAL A 144 7.47 4.79 -9.08
C VAL A 144 5.94 4.78 -9.14
N TRP A 145 5.27 4.84 -7.98
CA TRP A 145 3.81 4.95 -7.92
C TRP A 145 3.30 6.24 -8.57
N ALA A 146 3.93 7.37 -8.27
CA ALA A 146 3.58 8.67 -8.86
C ALA A 146 3.72 8.65 -10.40
N THR A 147 4.83 8.12 -10.90
CA THR A 147 5.08 8.00 -12.35
C THR A 147 4.08 7.04 -12.99
N SER A 148 3.79 5.90 -12.35
CA SER A 148 2.82 4.93 -12.85
C SER A 148 1.40 5.48 -12.91
N SER A 149 1.00 6.35 -11.97
CA SER A 149 -0.32 6.97 -11.99
C SER A 149 -0.53 7.95 -13.16
N VAL A 150 0.55 8.51 -13.70
CA VAL A 150 0.52 9.40 -14.87
C VAL A 150 0.69 8.59 -16.17
N LEU A 151 1.70 7.73 -16.21
CA LEU A 151 2.02 6.95 -17.41
C LEU A 151 1.03 5.81 -17.66
N GLY A 152 0.45 5.23 -16.60
CA GLY A 152 -0.48 4.11 -16.73
C GLY A 152 -1.65 4.39 -17.65
N PRO A 153 -2.46 5.44 -17.39
CA PRO A 153 -3.56 5.81 -18.26
C PRO A 153 -3.12 6.15 -19.70
N ALA A 154 -1.98 6.84 -19.87
CA ALA A 154 -1.47 7.18 -21.21
C ALA A 154 -1.06 5.94 -22.00
N LEU A 155 -0.29 5.04 -21.37
CA LEU A 155 0.12 3.77 -22.00
C LEU A 155 -1.08 2.85 -22.23
N GLY A 156 -2.02 2.80 -21.26
CA GLY A 156 -3.21 1.97 -21.38
C GLY A 156 -4.10 2.40 -22.55
N GLY A 157 -4.33 3.70 -22.69
CA GLY A 157 -5.07 4.25 -23.85
C GLY A 157 -4.36 3.97 -25.18
N LEU A 158 -3.05 4.18 -25.25
CA LEU A 158 -2.24 3.90 -26.45
C LEU A 158 -2.30 2.42 -26.82
N LEU A 159 -1.98 1.54 -25.88
CA LEU A 159 -1.95 0.09 -26.13
C LEU A 159 -3.32 -0.46 -26.51
N ALA A 160 -4.36 0.00 -25.81
CA ALA A 160 -5.72 -0.40 -26.09
C ALA A 160 -6.18 0.04 -27.49
N SER A 161 -5.81 1.25 -27.95
CA SER A 161 -6.20 1.76 -29.26
C SER A 161 -5.41 1.16 -30.42
N THR A 162 -4.15 0.76 -30.23
CA THR A 162 -3.28 0.28 -31.30
C THR A 162 -3.23 -1.25 -31.41
N GLY A 163 -3.21 -1.97 -30.30
CA GLY A 163 -3.04 -3.43 -30.28
C GLY A 163 -4.17 -4.20 -29.61
N GLY A 164 -5.19 -3.47 -29.10
CA GLY A 164 -6.28 -4.03 -28.30
C GLY A 164 -5.93 -4.17 -26.81
N TRP A 165 -6.96 -4.30 -25.98
CA TRP A 165 -6.83 -4.30 -24.51
C TRP A 165 -5.92 -5.42 -23.97
N ARG A 166 -5.73 -6.52 -24.68
CA ARG A 166 -4.86 -7.63 -24.25
C ARG A 166 -3.40 -7.20 -24.07
N TRP A 167 -2.94 -6.22 -24.85
CA TRP A 167 -1.57 -5.69 -24.76
C TRP A 167 -1.27 -5.00 -23.44
N ILE A 168 -2.27 -4.50 -22.71
CA ILE A 168 -2.06 -3.92 -21.38
C ILE A 168 -1.58 -4.96 -20.35
N PHE A 169 -1.90 -6.23 -20.56
CA PHE A 169 -1.38 -7.33 -19.74
C PHE A 169 -0.05 -7.87 -20.30
N LEU A 170 0.09 -7.95 -21.62
CA LEU A 170 1.32 -8.44 -22.25
C LEU A 170 2.52 -7.54 -21.99
N VAL A 171 2.33 -6.23 -21.84
CA VAL A 171 3.42 -5.28 -21.52
C VAL A 171 4.09 -5.58 -20.19
N ASN A 172 3.39 -6.24 -19.26
CA ASN A 172 3.95 -6.69 -17.97
C ASN A 172 5.04 -7.76 -18.16
N LEU A 173 4.98 -8.56 -19.22
CA LEU A 173 5.93 -9.66 -19.43
C LEU A 173 7.36 -9.17 -19.66
N PRO A 174 7.67 -8.26 -20.61
CA PRO A 174 9.01 -7.74 -20.77
C PRO A 174 9.50 -6.95 -19.55
N ILE A 175 8.65 -6.13 -18.95
CA ILE A 175 9.01 -5.36 -17.74
C ILE A 175 9.35 -6.31 -16.60
N GLY A 176 8.51 -7.31 -16.36
CA GLY A 176 8.70 -8.29 -15.30
C GLY A 176 9.89 -9.22 -15.55
N ALA A 177 10.15 -9.61 -16.80
CA ALA A 177 11.33 -10.40 -17.16
C ALA A 177 12.62 -9.63 -16.84
N VAL A 178 12.68 -8.34 -17.16
CA VAL A 178 13.82 -7.48 -16.81
C VAL A 178 13.92 -7.32 -15.29
N ALA A 179 12.81 -7.07 -14.59
CA ALA A 179 12.79 -6.98 -13.14
C ALA A 179 13.31 -8.26 -12.47
N LEU A 180 12.82 -9.43 -12.91
CA LEU A 180 13.26 -10.73 -12.41
C LEU A 180 14.75 -10.97 -12.68
N LEU A 181 15.24 -10.67 -13.88
CA LEU A 181 16.66 -10.78 -14.21
C LEU A 181 17.53 -9.95 -13.27
N PHE A 182 17.12 -8.70 -12.99
CA PHE A 182 17.82 -7.81 -12.05
C PHE A 182 17.76 -8.36 -10.62
N VAL A 183 16.61 -8.84 -10.16
CA VAL A 183 16.44 -9.45 -8.83
C VAL A 183 17.33 -10.68 -8.68
N VAL A 184 17.28 -11.61 -9.64
CA VAL A 184 18.05 -12.86 -9.55
C VAL A 184 19.56 -12.59 -9.61
N ARG A 185 20.00 -11.66 -10.45
CA ARG A 185 21.43 -11.40 -10.69
C ARG A 185 22.07 -10.51 -9.64
N HIS A 186 21.36 -9.52 -9.11
CA HIS A 186 21.96 -8.49 -8.24
C HIS A 186 21.52 -8.57 -6.78
N LEU A 187 20.35 -9.15 -6.50
CA LEU A 187 19.90 -9.28 -5.11
C LEU A 187 20.54 -10.51 -4.48
N HIS A 188 21.47 -10.28 -3.54
CA HIS A 188 22.11 -11.32 -2.76
C HIS A 188 21.66 -11.18 -1.30
N GLU A 189 21.02 -12.22 -0.80
CA GLU A 189 20.75 -12.35 0.63
C GLU A 189 21.93 -13.09 1.31
N PRO A 190 22.32 -12.66 2.51
CA PRO A 190 23.34 -13.41 3.27
C PRO A 190 22.82 -14.84 3.52
N PRO A 191 23.75 -15.84 3.56
CA PRO A 191 23.39 -17.21 3.91
C PRO A 191 22.68 -17.21 5.26
N ARG A 192 21.51 -17.80 5.29
CA ARG A 192 20.71 -17.90 6.50
C ARG A 192 21.11 -19.17 7.25
N GLU A 193 21.38 -19.06 8.53
CA GLU A 193 21.36 -20.23 9.39
C GLU A 193 19.96 -20.85 9.30
N ARG A 194 19.88 -22.08 8.83
CA ARG A 194 18.62 -22.81 8.72
C ARG A 194 18.11 -23.10 10.11
N GLY A 195 17.34 -22.18 10.67
CA GLY A 195 16.50 -22.46 11.84
C GLY A 195 15.51 -23.59 11.56
N PRO A 196 14.83 -24.13 12.58
CA PRO A 196 13.81 -25.14 12.41
C PRO A 196 12.85 -24.70 11.30
N ARG A 197 12.43 -25.63 10.41
CA ARG A 197 11.49 -25.33 9.31
C ARG A 197 10.27 -24.68 9.89
N ALA A 198 10.11 -23.38 9.68
CA ALA A 198 8.92 -22.65 10.07
C ALA A 198 7.70 -23.30 9.44
N ARG A 199 6.75 -23.68 10.27
CA ARG A 199 5.47 -24.24 9.80
C ARG A 199 4.59 -23.06 9.38
N ILE A 200 4.24 -23.00 8.09
CA ILE A 200 3.32 -21.97 7.57
C ILE A 200 1.91 -22.39 7.97
N ASP A 201 1.18 -21.50 8.62
CA ASP A 201 -0.21 -21.70 8.93
C ASP A 201 -1.09 -21.47 7.69
N TRP A 202 -1.18 -22.52 6.84
CA TRP A 202 -2.03 -22.49 5.65
C TRP A 202 -3.52 -22.38 5.99
N ALA A 203 -3.93 -22.90 7.16
CA ALA A 203 -5.32 -22.80 7.61
C ALA A 203 -5.65 -21.35 7.99
N GLY A 204 -4.77 -20.67 8.72
CA GLY A 204 -4.87 -19.24 9.01
C GLY A 204 -4.84 -18.40 7.73
N ALA A 205 -3.93 -18.70 6.77
CA ALA A 205 -3.86 -18.03 5.48
C ALA A 205 -5.20 -18.09 4.72
N LEU A 206 -5.75 -19.30 4.59
CA LEU A 206 -7.02 -19.52 3.90
C LEU A 206 -8.19 -18.85 4.63
N ALA A 207 -8.20 -18.91 5.96
CA ALA A 207 -9.25 -18.29 6.77
C ALA A 207 -9.20 -16.74 6.64
N VAL A 208 -8.01 -16.12 6.69
CA VAL A 208 -7.84 -14.69 6.45
C VAL A 208 -8.27 -14.32 5.03
N PHE A 209 -7.90 -15.13 4.02
CA PHE A 209 -8.33 -14.93 2.64
C PHE A 209 -9.85 -15.00 2.50
N ALA A 210 -10.49 -16.03 3.08
CA ALA A 210 -11.94 -16.19 3.03
C ALA A 210 -12.68 -15.07 3.76
N ALA A 211 -12.23 -14.71 4.97
CA ALA A 211 -12.83 -13.62 5.76
C ALA A 211 -12.71 -12.27 5.02
N GLY A 212 -11.51 -11.97 4.51
CA GLY A 212 -11.27 -10.77 3.71
C GLY A 212 -12.11 -10.76 2.44
N GLY A 213 -12.17 -11.89 1.72
CA GLY A 213 -12.98 -12.04 0.51
C GLY A 213 -14.45 -11.76 0.72
N VAL A 214 -15.06 -12.39 1.72
CA VAL A 214 -16.48 -12.23 2.04
C VAL A 214 -16.80 -10.79 2.48
N LEU A 215 -15.98 -10.22 3.37
CA LEU A 215 -16.22 -8.85 3.86
C LEU A 215 -15.98 -7.79 2.79
N LEU A 216 -14.95 -7.95 1.96
CA LEU A 216 -14.72 -7.02 0.85
C LEU A 216 -15.81 -7.15 -0.22
N THR A 217 -16.32 -8.36 -0.47
CA THR A 217 -17.49 -8.56 -1.33
C THR A 217 -18.72 -7.84 -0.77
N TRP A 218 -18.98 -7.99 0.52
CA TRP A 218 -20.05 -7.27 1.20
C TRP A 218 -19.91 -5.76 1.08
N LEU A 219 -18.70 -5.22 1.31
CA LEU A 219 -18.42 -3.77 1.23
C LEU A 219 -18.50 -3.23 -0.21
N VAL A 220 -17.95 -3.93 -1.20
CA VAL A 220 -17.86 -3.45 -2.58
C VAL A 220 -19.21 -3.55 -3.29
N GLN A 221 -20.00 -4.57 -2.98
CA GLN A 221 -21.28 -4.82 -3.65
C GLN A 221 -22.47 -4.27 -2.86
N GLY A 222 -22.29 -3.93 -1.59
CA GLY A 222 -23.30 -3.28 -0.78
C GLY A 222 -23.72 -1.92 -1.35
N GLY A 223 -25.01 -1.69 -1.51
CA GLY A 223 -25.56 -0.49 -2.15
C GLY A 223 -25.48 -0.48 -3.69
N VAL A 224 -24.80 -1.46 -4.32
CA VAL A 224 -24.69 -1.60 -5.77
C VAL A 224 -25.50 -2.81 -6.25
N ALA A 225 -25.11 -4.03 -5.87
CA ALA A 225 -25.81 -5.26 -6.28
C ALA A 225 -27.03 -5.57 -5.40
N TRP A 226 -27.02 -5.12 -4.16
CA TRP A 226 -28.11 -5.30 -3.16
C TRP A 226 -28.11 -4.17 -2.12
N THR A 227 -29.29 -3.91 -1.56
CA THR A 227 -29.42 -2.95 -0.46
C THR A 227 -28.69 -3.45 0.80
N TRP A 228 -28.13 -2.55 1.59
CA TRP A 228 -27.37 -2.87 2.81
C TRP A 228 -28.14 -3.73 3.81
N THR A 229 -29.46 -3.55 3.88
CA THR A 229 -30.38 -4.24 4.81
C THR A 229 -30.99 -5.53 4.21
N SER A 230 -30.65 -5.90 2.97
CA SER A 230 -31.18 -7.08 2.31
C SER A 230 -30.67 -8.39 2.93
N ARG A 231 -31.44 -9.47 2.76
CA ARG A 231 -31.04 -10.81 3.25
C ARG A 231 -29.65 -11.25 2.76
N PRO A 232 -29.27 -11.10 1.46
CA PRO A 232 -27.92 -11.42 1.00
C PRO A 232 -26.84 -10.61 1.68
N SER A 233 -27.06 -9.30 1.87
CA SER A 233 -26.11 -8.39 2.55
C SER A 233 -25.87 -8.82 3.99
N MET A 234 -26.95 -9.07 4.75
CA MET A 234 -26.84 -9.54 6.14
C MET A 234 -26.20 -10.91 6.25
N ALA A 235 -26.49 -11.83 5.32
CA ALA A 235 -25.84 -13.13 5.27
C ALA A 235 -24.32 -13.02 5.05
N LEU A 236 -23.88 -12.19 4.12
CA LEU A 236 -22.45 -11.94 3.88
C LEU A 236 -21.77 -11.31 5.09
N LEU A 237 -22.41 -10.33 5.73
CA LEU A 237 -21.87 -9.70 6.94
C LEU A 237 -21.72 -10.73 8.08
N CYS A 238 -22.77 -11.50 8.37
CA CYS A 238 -22.73 -12.52 9.41
C CYS A 238 -21.68 -13.61 9.10
N THR A 239 -21.59 -14.06 7.84
CA THR A 239 -20.56 -15.01 7.41
C THR A 239 -19.16 -14.43 7.56
N GLY A 240 -18.95 -13.18 7.17
CA GLY A 240 -17.67 -12.49 7.31
C GLY A 240 -17.24 -12.35 8.77
N LEU A 241 -18.16 -11.98 9.66
CA LEU A 241 -17.90 -11.89 11.10
C LEU A 241 -17.62 -13.28 11.72
N ALA A 242 -18.36 -14.31 11.31
CA ALA A 242 -18.08 -15.69 11.72
C ALA A 242 -16.70 -16.16 11.27
N LEU A 243 -16.30 -15.83 10.04
CA LEU A 243 -14.96 -16.11 9.53
C LEU A 243 -13.87 -15.35 10.28
N ILE A 244 -14.09 -14.08 10.66
CA ILE A 244 -13.15 -13.34 11.53
C ILE A 244 -13.02 -14.05 12.88
N ALA A 245 -14.10 -14.49 13.48
CA ALA A 245 -14.05 -15.26 14.72
C ALA A 245 -13.28 -16.57 14.56
N ALA A 246 -13.47 -17.27 13.44
CA ALA A 246 -12.70 -18.46 13.08
C ALA A 246 -11.22 -18.14 12.90
N VAL A 247 -10.85 -17.06 12.21
CA VAL A 247 -9.46 -16.57 12.09
C VAL A 247 -8.86 -16.39 13.48
N VAL A 248 -9.53 -15.68 14.38
CA VAL A 248 -9.02 -15.45 15.74
C VAL A 248 -8.78 -16.75 16.48
N VAL A 249 -9.67 -17.73 16.33
CA VAL A 249 -9.52 -19.06 16.97
C VAL A 249 -8.36 -19.84 16.39
N ILE A 250 -8.23 -19.87 15.06
CA ILE A 250 -7.14 -20.55 14.34
C ILE A 250 -5.79 -19.93 14.70
N GLU A 251 -5.68 -18.61 14.58
CA GLU A 251 -4.47 -17.85 14.88
C GLU A 251 -4.01 -18.00 16.36
N ARG A 252 -4.96 -18.11 17.31
CA ARG A 252 -4.62 -18.36 18.72
C ARG A 252 -4.08 -19.77 18.98
N ARG A 253 -4.42 -20.75 18.13
CA ARG A 253 -3.98 -22.15 18.23
C ARG A 253 -2.79 -22.45 17.35
N ALA A 254 -2.49 -21.60 16.37
CA ALA A 254 -1.39 -21.78 15.46
C ALA A 254 -0.04 -21.64 16.19
N ALA A 255 0.87 -22.56 15.93
CA ALA A 255 2.24 -22.49 16.46
C ALA A 255 2.99 -21.26 15.91
N GLU A 256 2.72 -20.90 14.65
CA GLU A 256 3.29 -19.73 13.98
C GLU A 256 2.18 -18.95 13.22
N PRO A 257 1.45 -18.08 13.93
CA PRO A 257 0.33 -17.32 13.34
C PRO A 257 0.79 -16.35 12.25
N ILE A 258 -0.09 -16.10 11.26
CA ILE A 258 0.16 -15.16 10.16
C ILE A 258 0.02 -13.71 10.62
N LEU A 259 -0.96 -13.45 11.51
CA LEU A 259 -1.16 -12.19 12.18
C LEU A 259 -0.80 -12.32 13.67
N PRO A 260 0.49 -12.37 14.01
CA PRO A 260 0.89 -12.70 15.38
C PRO A 260 0.40 -11.65 16.36
N GLY A 261 -0.06 -12.11 17.52
CA GLY A 261 -0.64 -11.23 18.55
C GLY A 261 0.32 -10.15 19.06
N TRP A 262 1.63 -10.30 18.88
CA TRP A 262 2.61 -9.28 19.24
C TRP A 262 2.46 -7.99 18.42
N VAL A 263 1.94 -8.05 17.18
CA VAL A 263 1.66 -6.88 16.33
C VAL A 263 0.69 -5.93 17.04
N TRP A 264 -0.30 -6.48 17.77
CA TRP A 264 -1.26 -5.70 18.52
C TRP A 264 -0.83 -5.39 19.96
N ARG A 265 0.01 -6.25 20.55
CA ARG A 265 0.55 -6.01 21.90
C ARG A 265 1.59 -4.90 21.94
N ARG A 266 2.34 -4.71 20.85
CA ARG A 266 3.32 -3.62 20.75
C ARG A 266 2.59 -2.32 20.41
N ARG A 267 2.37 -1.45 21.39
CA ARG A 267 1.63 -0.18 21.24
C ARG A 267 2.04 0.64 20.03
N THR A 268 3.35 0.70 19.71
CA THR A 268 3.87 1.42 18.56
C THR A 268 3.30 0.88 17.25
N ILE A 269 3.29 -0.45 17.07
CA ILE A 269 2.86 -1.09 15.83
C ILE A 269 1.32 -0.99 15.71
N ALA A 270 0.60 -1.26 16.81
CA ALA A 270 -0.85 -1.15 16.84
C ALA A 270 -1.33 0.28 16.52
N ALA A 271 -0.70 1.29 17.12
CA ALA A 271 -0.99 2.69 16.83
C ALA A 271 -0.76 3.05 15.37
N VAL A 272 0.37 2.61 14.80
CA VAL A 272 0.70 2.86 13.39
C VAL A 272 -0.27 2.12 12.46
N ASN A 273 -0.61 0.87 12.73
CA ASN A 273 -1.58 0.11 11.93
C ASN A 273 -2.94 0.82 11.87
N LEU A 274 -3.47 1.25 13.02
CA LEU A 274 -4.73 1.98 13.08
C LEU A 274 -4.65 3.34 12.39
N SER A 275 -3.56 4.08 12.58
CA SER A 275 -3.35 5.38 11.94
C SER A 275 -3.24 5.25 10.41
N LEU A 276 -2.61 4.17 9.92
CA LEU A 276 -2.51 3.91 8.48
C LEU A 276 -3.80 3.32 7.90
N ALA A 277 -4.62 2.61 8.68
CA ALA A 277 -5.98 2.28 8.28
C ALA A 277 -6.81 3.57 8.03
N ALA A 278 -6.74 4.53 8.95
CA ALA A 278 -7.41 5.82 8.77
C ALA A 278 -6.82 6.62 7.59
N LEU A 279 -5.49 6.55 7.35
CA LEU A 279 -4.88 7.09 6.12
C LEU A 279 -5.48 6.43 4.86
N GLY A 280 -5.62 5.11 4.84
CA GLY A 280 -6.23 4.41 3.71
C GLY A 280 -7.65 4.92 3.44
N LEU A 281 -8.44 5.07 4.50
CA LEU A 281 -9.82 5.58 4.42
C LEU A 281 -9.86 6.99 3.83
N LEU A 282 -9.10 7.94 4.37
CA LEU A 282 -9.11 9.32 3.90
C LEU A 282 -8.58 9.48 2.45
N MET A 283 -7.71 8.56 2.00
CA MET A 283 -7.13 8.62 0.66
C MET A 283 -8.15 8.46 -0.47
N VAL A 284 -9.32 7.90 -0.18
CA VAL A 284 -10.39 7.73 -1.18
C VAL A 284 -10.94 9.09 -1.64
N ALA A 285 -11.01 10.08 -0.75
CA ALA A 285 -11.47 11.43 -1.10
C ALA A 285 -10.64 12.03 -2.26
N PRO A 286 -9.32 12.22 -2.14
CA PRO A 286 -8.54 12.79 -3.23
C PRO A 286 -8.38 11.85 -4.44
N THR A 287 -8.29 10.53 -4.24
CA THR A 287 -8.01 9.64 -5.38
C THR A 287 -9.23 9.36 -6.26
N THR A 288 -10.44 9.37 -5.69
CA THR A 288 -11.69 9.05 -6.40
C THR A 288 -12.55 10.29 -6.67
N PHE A 289 -12.71 11.13 -5.66
CA PHE A 289 -13.67 12.24 -5.76
C PHE A 289 -13.08 13.54 -6.30
N LEU A 290 -11.76 13.78 -6.13
CA LEU A 290 -11.13 14.97 -6.71
C LEU A 290 -11.19 15.02 -8.25
N PRO A 291 -10.88 13.92 -8.98
CA PRO A 291 -11.08 13.92 -10.43
C PRO A 291 -12.53 14.13 -10.85
N THR A 292 -13.49 13.57 -10.10
CA THR A 292 -14.92 13.77 -10.33
C THR A 292 -15.32 15.24 -10.16
N TYR A 293 -14.87 15.88 -9.07
CA TYR A 293 -15.06 17.30 -8.84
C TYR A 293 -14.47 18.14 -9.97
N ALA A 294 -13.22 17.86 -10.33
CA ALA A 294 -12.52 18.62 -11.36
C ALA A 294 -13.22 18.53 -12.74
N GLN A 295 -13.74 17.36 -13.10
CA GLN A 295 -14.47 17.18 -14.36
C GLN A 295 -15.89 17.75 -14.30
N SER A 296 -16.66 17.40 -13.26
CA SER A 296 -18.09 17.73 -13.21
C SER A 296 -18.35 19.15 -12.70
N VAL A 297 -17.57 19.66 -11.73
CA VAL A 297 -17.77 20.99 -11.13
C VAL A 297 -16.93 22.06 -11.81
N LEU A 298 -15.65 21.80 -12.08
CA LEU A 298 -14.78 22.77 -12.74
C LEU A 298 -14.83 22.68 -14.28
N GLY A 299 -15.48 21.66 -14.85
CA GLY A 299 -15.57 21.48 -16.30
C GLY A 299 -14.26 21.13 -17.00
N LEU A 300 -13.28 20.57 -16.25
CA LEU A 300 -12.00 20.20 -16.82
C LEU A 300 -12.09 18.93 -17.67
N SER A 301 -11.22 18.84 -18.67
CA SER A 301 -11.03 17.59 -19.40
C SER A 301 -10.52 16.49 -18.46
N PRO A 302 -10.77 15.19 -18.74
CA PRO A 302 -10.25 14.08 -17.93
C PRO A 302 -8.72 14.15 -17.71
N THR A 303 -7.98 14.58 -18.72
CA THR A 303 -6.53 14.76 -18.65
C THR A 303 -6.16 15.88 -17.67
N ALA A 304 -6.83 17.03 -17.74
CA ALA A 304 -6.57 18.16 -16.83
C ALA A 304 -6.94 17.78 -15.37
N ALA A 305 -8.04 17.07 -15.16
CA ALA A 305 -8.43 16.56 -13.85
C ALA A 305 -7.39 15.58 -13.27
N GLY A 306 -6.82 14.73 -14.12
CA GLY A 306 -5.69 13.86 -13.77
C GLY A 306 -4.44 14.64 -13.33
N PHE A 307 -4.14 15.77 -13.96
CA PHE A 307 -3.04 16.64 -13.55
C PHE A 307 -3.24 17.23 -12.15
N VAL A 308 -4.46 17.59 -11.76
CA VAL A 308 -4.75 18.08 -10.40
C VAL A 308 -4.38 17.02 -9.36
N LEU A 309 -4.74 15.76 -9.60
CA LEU A 309 -4.36 14.63 -8.73
C LEU A 309 -2.85 14.36 -8.76
N SER A 310 -2.23 14.49 -9.94
CA SER A 310 -0.79 14.23 -10.12
C SER A 310 0.09 15.15 -9.26
N VAL A 311 -0.34 16.38 -9.00
CA VAL A 311 0.38 17.32 -8.12
C VAL A 311 0.51 16.75 -6.70
N MET A 312 -0.55 16.13 -6.17
CA MET A 312 -0.50 15.44 -4.86
C MET A 312 0.48 14.26 -4.90
N THR A 313 0.42 13.44 -5.94
CA THR A 313 1.26 12.23 -6.05
C THR A 313 2.73 12.56 -6.27
N LEU A 314 3.07 13.72 -6.83
CA LEU A 314 4.44 14.19 -7.00
C LEU A 314 4.98 14.87 -5.73
N SER A 315 4.17 15.65 -5.02
CA SER A 315 4.59 16.31 -3.78
C SER A 315 4.85 15.34 -2.63
N TRP A 316 4.14 14.22 -2.60
CA TRP A 316 4.27 13.18 -1.58
C TRP A 316 5.70 12.59 -1.47
N PRO A 317 6.32 12.02 -2.53
CA PRO A 317 7.68 11.50 -2.45
C PRO A 317 8.72 12.56 -2.06
N VAL A 318 8.55 13.79 -2.53
CA VAL A 318 9.46 14.91 -2.20
C VAL A 318 9.42 15.19 -0.70
N SER A 319 8.23 15.37 -0.16
CA SER A 319 8.05 15.59 1.29
C SER A 319 8.50 14.39 2.11
N ALA A 320 8.20 13.17 1.65
CA ALA A 320 8.68 11.94 2.28
C ALA A 320 10.20 11.90 2.37
N ALA A 321 10.92 12.24 1.29
CA ALA A 321 12.39 12.30 1.31
C ALA A 321 12.92 13.34 2.31
N LEU A 322 12.24 14.48 2.43
CA LEU A 322 12.63 15.55 3.34
C LEU A 322 12.25 15.27 4.80
N SER A 323 11.29 14.38 5.05
CA SER A 323 10.80 14.05 6.39
C SER A 323 11.90 13.56 7.34
N GLN A 324 13.01 13.04 6.80
CA GLN A 324 14.18 12.62 7.57
C GLN A 324 14.77 13.77 8.39
N HIS A 325 14.83 14.98 7.84
CA HIS A 325 15.39 16.15 8.54
C HIS A 325 14.50 16.55 9.73
N VAL A 326 13.19 16.30 9.61
CA VAL A 326 12.22 16.62 10.65
C VAL A 326 12.22 15.56 11.73
N TYR A 327 12.07 14.25 11.39
CA TYR A 327 11.97 13.21 12.41
C TYR A 327 13.29 12.96 13.17
N ARG A 328 14.44 13.35 12.63
CA ARG A 328 15.70 13.35 13.39
C ARG A 328 15.71 14.36 14.53
N ARG A 329 14.95 15.46 14.40
CA ARG A 329 14.88 16.53 15.41
C ARG A 329 13.78 16.28 16.43
N ILE A 330 12.56 15.95 15.97
CA ILE A 330 11.36 15.84 16.82
C ILE A 330 10.85 14.41 17.01
N GLY A 331 11.44 13.42 16.34
CA GLY A 331 11.05 12.00 16.42
C GLY A 331 9.98 11.59 15.39
N PHE A 332 9.76 10.27 15.27
CA PHE A 332 8.86 9.70 14.26
C PHE A 332 7.40 10.07 14.48
N ARG A 333 6.93 9.95 15.75
CA ARG A 333 5.54 10.25 16.13
C ARG A 333 5.18 11.70 15.88
N ASP A 334 5.99 12.63 16.38
CA ASP A 334 5.66 14.05 16.35
C ASP A 334 5.77 14.62 14.92
N THR A 335 6.67 14.07 14.09
CA THR A 335 6.71 14.38 12.65
C THR A 335 5.45 13.89 11.93
N ALA A 336 5.00 12.67 12.22
CA ALA A 336 3.77 12.15 11.65
C ALA A 336 2.54 12.93 12.14
N ALA A 337 2.50 13.31 13.42
CA ALA A 337 1.44 14.14 13.97
C ALA A 337 1.37 15.51 13.28
N LEU A 338 2.52 16.16 13.04
CA LEU A 338 2.60 17.40 12.26
C LEU A 338 2.05 17.21 10.83
N GLY A 339 2.46 16.14 10.15
CA GLY A 339 1.95 15.81 8.82
C GLY A 339 0.44 15.59 8.81
N MET A 340 -0.10 14.83 9.77
CA MET A 340 -1.54 14.57 9.83
C MET A 340 -2.35 15.81 10.23
N THR A 341 -1.82 16.68 11.09
CA THR A 341 -2.45 17.97 11.42
C THR A 341 -2.55 18.86 10.18
N ALA A 342 -1.47 18.93 9.38
CA ALA A 342 -1.49 19.66 8.12
C ALA A 342 -2.49 19.02 7.12
N ALA A 343 -2.54 17.69 7.01
CA ALA A 343 -3.51 17.00 6.18
C ALA A 343 -4.96 17.27 6.61
N LEU A 344 -5.23 17.25 7.91
CA LEU A 344 -6.54 17.59 8.48
C LEU A 344 -6.95 19.02 8.09
N ALA A 345 -6.05 19.99 8.24
CA ALA A 345 -6.34 21.38 7.88
C ALA A 345 -6.65 21.53 6.37
N VAL A 346 -5.90 20.84 5.51
CA VAL A 346 -6.13 20.86 4.05
C VAL A 346 -7.44 20.19 3.69
N LEU A 347 -7.76 19.03 4.27
CA LEU A 347 -9.00 18.31 4.01
C LEU A 347 -10.22 19.11 4.49
N ALA A 348 -10.12 19.80 5.64
CA ALA A 348 -11.16 20.67 6.16
C ALA A 348 -11.30 21.98 5.38
N ALA A 349 -10.28 22.41 4.67
CA ALA A 349 -10.33 23.59 3.80
C ALA A 349 -11.05 23.33 2.47
N PHE A 350 -11.12 22.06 2.02
CA PHE A 350 -11.69 21.72 0.72
C PHE A 350 -13.18 22.10 0.61
N PRO A 351 -14.08 21.78 1.58
CA PRO A 351 -15.48 22.19 1.56
C PRO A 351 -15.71 23.71 1.69
N LEU A 352 -14.66 24.47 2.01
CA LEU A 352 -14.74 25.94 2.11
C LEU A 352 -14.39 26.63 0.79
N LEU A 353 -14.09 25.88 -0.26
CA LEU A 353 -13.82 26.43 -1.57
C LEU A 353 -15.09 27.11 -2.15
N PRO A 354 -14.97 28.28 -2.78
CA PRO A 354 -16.11 28.96 -3.39
C PRO A 354 -16.63 28.18 -4.60
N TYR A 355 -17.95 28.16 -4.77
CA TYR A 355 -18.60 27.56 -5.93
C TYR A 355 -19.03 28.62 -6.96
N PRO A 356 -18.75 28.45 -8.27
CA PRO A 356 -17.76 27.57 -8.88
C PRO A 356 -16.36 28.11 -8.61
N GLY A 357 -15.46 27.24 -8.11
CA GLY A 357 -14.11 27.63 -7.72
C GLY A 357 -13.17 27.83 -8.91
N SER A 358 -11.95 28.32 -8.58
CA SER A 358 -10.84 28.37 -9.52
C SER A 358 -10.04 27.06 -9.48
N VAL A 359 -9.51 26.62 -10.63
CA VAL A 359 -8.69 25.40 -10.77
C VAL A 359 -7.47 25.41 -9.86
N TRP A 360 -6.91 26.58 -9.57
CA TRP A 360 -5.70 26.71 -8.73
C TRP A 360 -5.93 26.33 -7.27
N GLN A 361 -7.15 26.45 -6.78
CA GLN A 361 -7.49 26.12 -5.39
C GLN A 361 -7.31 24.61 -5.10
N PRO A 362 -7.97 23.68 -5.82
CA PRO A 362 -7.76 22.26 -5.61
C PRO A 362 -6.34 21.80 -5.97
N VAL A 363 -5.64 22.48 -6.91
CA VAL A 363 -4.23 22.21 -7.21
C VAL A 363 -3.36 22.52 -6.02
N LEU A 364 -3.53 23.70 -5.38
CA LEU A 364 -2.78 24.09 -4.19
C LEU A 364 -3.06 23.16 -3.01
N LEU A 365 -4.34 22.86 -2.76
CA LEU A 365 -4.73 21.93 -1.69
C LEU A 365 -4.17 20.52 -1.95
N SER A 366 -4.12 20.05 -3.19
CA SER A 366 -3.52 18.78 -3.57
C SER A 366 -2.00 18.77 -3.31
N LEU A 367 -1.30 19.86 -3.66
CA LEU A 367 0.12 20.01 -3.37
C LEU A 367 0.40 19.90 -1.86
N LEU A 368 -0.34 20.65 -1.07
CA LEU A 368 -0.20 20.68 0.39
C LEU A 368 -0.58 19.34 1.02
N LEU A 369 -1.65 18.70 0.53
CA LEU A 369 -2.07 17.38 1.01
C LEU A 369 -0.99 16.34 0.76
N GLY A 370 -0.43 16.26 -0.45
CA GLY A 370 0.64 15.31 -0.77
C GLY A 370 1.87 15.54 0.11
N ALA A 371 2.27 16.81 0.33
CA ALA A 371 3.35 17.15 1.23
C ALA A 371 3.08 16.72 2.69
N ALA A 372 1.87 16.96 3.19
CA ALA A 372 1.42 16.56 4.51
C ALA A 372 1.44 15.03 4.70
N LEU A 373 0.96 14.28 3.71
CA LEU A 373 0.92 12.82 3.74
C LEU A 373 2.32 12.19 3.66
N GLY A 374 3.27 12.83 2.96
CA GLY A 374 4.67 12.41 2.95
C GLY A 374 5.32 12.52 4.33
N LEU A 375 5.04 13.61 5.07
CA LEU A 375 5.47 13.79 6.45
C LEU A 375 4.78 12.82 7.43
N PHE A 376 3.57 12.34 7.11
CA PHE A 376 2.84 11.41 7.95
C PHE A 376 3.29 9.96 7.76
N GLN A 377 3.21 9.45 6.55
CA GLN A 377 3.33 8.00 6.30
C GLN A 377 4.76 7.49 6.46
N LEU A 378 5.75 8.18 5.89
CA LEU A 378 7.11 7.66 5.84
C LEU A 378 7.75 7.50 7.22
N PRO A 379 7.67 8.50 8.14
CA PRO A 379 8.20 8.33 9.48
C PRO A 379 7.59 7.15 10.23
N LEU A 380 6.31 6.87 10.04
CA LEU A 380 5.63 5.74 10.69
C LEU A 380 6.13 4.38 10.16
N ILE A 381 6.27 4.24 8.85
CA ILE A 381 6.81 3.01 8.25
C ILE A 381 8.24 2.76 8.71
N VAL A 382 9.11 3.77 8.55
CA VAL A 382 10.53 3.68 8.95
C VAL A 382 10.66 3.48 10.45
N GLY A 383 9.83 4.17 11.24
CA GLY A 383 9.76 4.04 12.68
C GLY A 383 9.44 2.62 13.12
N VAL A 384 8.38 2.01 12.61
CA VAL A 384 8.03 0.61 12.93
C VAL A 384 9.12 -0.36 12.49
N GLN A 385 9.65 -0.21 11.27
CA GLN A 385 10.74 -1.06 10.77
C GLN A 385 12.02 -0.98 11.62
N SER A 386 12.21 0.11 12.37
CA SER A 386 13.34 0.29 13.28
C SER A 386 13.09 -0.26 14.69
N THR A 387 11.84 -0.61 15.03
CA THR A 387 11.48 -1.18 16.35
C THR A 387 11.46 -2.71 16.37
N VAL A 388 11.66 -3.34 15.23
CA VAL A 388 11.63 -4.80 15.07
C VAL A 388 12.94 -5.33 14.47
N GLY A 389 13.32 -6.52 14.89
CA GLY A 389 14.46 -7.23 14.34
C GLY A 389 14.20 -7.70 12.90
N TRP A 390 15.24 -8.21 12.26
CA TRP A 390 15.17 -8.68 10.87
C TRP A 390 14.09 -9.76 10.67
N ALA A 391 13.97 -10.70 11.62
CA ALA A 391 13.02 -11.83 11.53
C ALA A 391 11.53 -11.43 11.63
N GLU A 392 11.23 -10.25 12.19
CA GLU A 392 9.85 -9.76 12.35
C GLU A 392 9.51 -8.63 11.39
N ARG A 393 10.49 -8.11 10.64
CA ARG A 393 10.35 -6.88 9.84
C ARG A 393 9.39 -7.05 8.66
N GLY A 394 9.37 -8.22 8.03
CA GLY A 394 8.43 -8.56 6.97
C GLY A 394 6.99 -8.54 7.45
N THR A 395 6.73 -9.24 8.55
CA THR A 395 5.40 -9.30 9.19
C THR A 395 4.93 -7.92 9.66
N ALA A 396 5.81 -7.13 10.31
CA ALA A 396 5.48 -5.76 10.74
C ALA A 396 5.17 -4.84 9.56
N THR A 397 5.96 -4.89 8.50
CA THR A 397 5.75 -4.08 7.29
C THR A 397 4.47 -4.48 6.57
N ALA A 398 4.24 -5.79 6.43
CA ALA A 398 3.03 -6.31 5.79
C ALA A 398 1.76 -5.94 6.56
N SER A 399 1.79 -5.94 7.90
CA SER A 399 0.66 -5.52 8.72
C SER A 399 0.28 -4.07 8.44
N ILE A 400 1.26 -3.17 8.39
CA ILE A 400 1.06 -1.74 8.05
C ILE A 400 0.35 -1.57 6.71
N LEU A 401 0.84 -2.25 5.68
CA LEU A 401 0.27 -2.19 4.32
C LEU A 401 -1.13 -2.79 4.27
N PHE A 402 -1.35 -3.89 4.97
CA PHE A 402 -2.64 -4.57 5.07
C PHE A 402 -3.71 -3.66 5.68
N TYR A 403 -3.43 -3.05 6.85
CA TYR A 403 -4.41 -2.16 7.50
C TYR A 403 -4.68 -0.90 6.69
N ARG A 404 -3.67 -0.34 6.02
CA ARG A 404 -3.87 0.76 5.07
C ARG A 404 -4.80 0.38 3.94
N GLN A 405 -4.65 -0.82 3.37
CA GLN A 405 -5.47 -1.30 2.27
C GLN A 405 -6.91 -1.58 2.69
N ILE A 406 -7.10 -2.17 3.88
CA ILE A 406 -8.44 -2.33 4.48
C ILE A 406 -9.10 -0.97 4.65
N GLY A 407 -8.39 0.01 5.22
CA GLY A 407 -8.91 1.36 5.38
C GLY A 407 -9.36 1.98 4.06
N GLN A 408 -8.59 1.81 2.99
CA GLN A 408 -8.94 2.29 1.65
C GLN A 408 -10.21 1.61 1.11
N THR A 409 -10.37 0.31 1.33
CA THR A 409 -11.57 -0.43 0.89
C THR A 409 -12.81 0.00 1.68
N VAL A 410 -12.69 0.12 2.99
CA VAL A 410 -13.77 0.64 3.86
C VAL A 410 -14.13 2.07 3.46
N GLY A 411 -13.12 2.90 3.21
CA GLY A 411 -13.30 4.29 2.76
C GLY A 411 -14.05 4.38 1.44
N ALA A 412 -13.73 3.53 0.47
CA ALA A 412 -14.41 3.50 -0.82
C ALA A 412 -15.91 3.20 -0.68
N ALA A 413 -16.26 2.20 0.12
CA ALA A 413 -17.65 1.84 0.39
C ALA A 413 -18.38 2.95 1.19
N LEU A 414 -17.76 3.45 2.26
CA LEU A 414 -18.36 4.47 3.13
C LEU A 414 -18.58 5.78 2.37
N PHE A 415 -17.56 6.29 1.70
CA PHE A 415 -17.66 7.57 0.98
C PHE A 415 -18.51 7.46 -0.28
N GLY A 416 -18.53 6.28 -0.93
CA GLY A 416 -19.47 6.00 -2.00
C GLY A 416 -20.93 6.08 -1.51
N ALA A 417 -21.24 5.46 -0.37
CA ALA A 417 -22.57 5.52 0.24
C ALA A 417 -22.95 6.95 0.65
N VAL A 418 -22.02 7.70 1.27
CA VAL A 418 -22.24 9.11 1.62
C VAL A 418 -22.52 9.94 0.38
N ALA A 419 -21.69 9.84 -0.66
CA ALA A 419 -21.88 10.59 -1.89
C ALA A 419 -23.23 10.28 -2.56
N ASN A 420 -23.59 9.00 -2.67
CA ASN A 420 -24.87 8.58 -3.23
C ASN A 420 -26.06 9.11 -2.42
N SER A 421 -25.98 9.07 -1.09
CA SER A 421 -27.03 9.61 -0.21
C SER A 421 -27.22 11.11 -0.41
N VAL A 422 -26.13 11.88 -0.50
CA VAL A 422 -26.19 13.33 -0.73
C VAL A 422 -26.72 13.65 -2.12
N ILE A 423 -26.28 12.96 -3.17
CA ILE A 423 -26.78 13.14 -4.53
C ILE A 423 -28.28 12.85 -4.59
N SER A 424 -28.73 11.74 -4.00
CA SER A 424 -30.14 11.35 -3.96
C SER A 424 -31.02 12.35 -3.20
N SER A 425 -30.50 12.97 -2.13
CA SER A 425 -31.23 13.99 -1.36
C SER A 425 -31.43 15.29 -2.17
N HIS A 426 -30.51 15.64 -3.07
CA HIS A 426 -30.58 16.84 -3.90
C HIS A 426 -31.39 16.65 -5.19
N LEU A 427 -31.37 15.46 -5.78
CA LEU A 427 -32.00 15.18 -7.09
C LEU A 427 -33.28 14.34 -6.99
N GLY A 428 -33.62 13.86 -5.80
CA GLY A 428 -34.81 13.02 -5.56
C GLY A 428 -34.47 11.53 -5.47
N SER A 429 -35.24 10.80 -4.65
CA SER A 429 -35.10 9.35 -4.50
C SER A 429 -35.53 8.63 -5.78
N GLY A 430 -34.62 7.90 -6.40
CA GLY A 430 -34.88 7.16 -7.66
C GLY A 430 -34.11 7.72 -8.86
N THR A 431 -33.24 8.73 -8.66
CA THR A 431 -32.36 9.22 -9.71
C THR A 431 -31.36 8.15 -10.08
N ASP A 432 -31.40 7.70 -11.35
CA ASP A 432 -30.41 6.76 -11.89
C ASP A 432 -29.03 7.43 -11.96
N LEU A 433 -28.04 6.84 -11.30
CA LEU A 433 -26.66 7.36 -11.26
C LEU A 433 -26.04 7.46 -12.66
N ASP A 434 -26.47 6.59 -13.62
CA ASP A 434 -26.06 6.69 -15.01
C ASP A 434 -26.62 7.96 -15.69
N SER A 435 -27.80 8.40 -15.26
CA SER A 435 -28.39 9.67 -15.72
C SER A 435 -27.65 10.88 -15.14
N VAL A 436 -27.18 10.79 -13.90
CA VAL A 436 -26.34 11.82 -13.24
C VAL A 436 -25.02 11.98 -13.97
N ALA A 437 -24.37 10.87 -14.32
CA ALA A 437 -23.10 10.89 -15.06
C ALA A 437 -23.26 11.51 -16.46
N ARG A 438 -24.36 11.18 -17.17
CA ARG A 438 -24.67 11.74 -18.50
C ARG A 438 -25.04 13.23 -18.48
N ASN A 439 -25.65 13.69 -17.40
CA ASN A 439 -26.16 15.07 -17.24
C ASN A 439 -25.27 15.92 -16.31
N SER A 440 -24.04 15.53 -16.06
CA SER A 440 -23.13 16.20 -15.14
C SER A 440 -22.87 17.68 -15.44
N GLY A 441 -23.16 18.13 -16.67
CA GLY A 441 -23.07 19.53 -17.07
C GLY A 441 -24.26 20.43 -16.64
N THR A 442 -25.37 19.87 -16.14
CA THR A 442 -26.53 20.65 -15.72
C THR A 442 -26.36 21.26 -14.33
N GLY A 443 -26.86 22.48 -14.09
CA GLY A 443 -26.67 23.21 -12.84
C GLY A 443 -27.10 22.47 -11.57
N PRO A 444 -28.26 21.79 -11.52
CA PRO A 444 -28.69 21.02 -10.35
C PRO A 444 -27.78 19.82 -10.06
N VAL A 445 -27.42 19.06 -11.09
CA VAL A 445 -26.54 17.88 -10.95
C VAL A 445 -25.14 18.30 -10.49
N ARG A 446 -24.62 19.38 -11.05
CA ARG A 446 -23.31 19.94 -10.69
C ARG A 446 -23.25 20.34 -9.21
N ARG A 447 -24.30 20.99 -8.67
CA ARG A 447 -24.39 21.32 -7.24
C ARG A 447 -24.53 20.09 -6.35
N ALA A 448 -25.27 19.08 -6.79
CA ALA A 448 -25.41 17.82 -6.05
C ALA A 448 -24.06 17.07 -5.95
N ILE A 449 -23.26 17.07 -7.03
CA ILE A 449 -21.91 16.49 -7.03
C ILE A 449 -20.98 17.29 -6.12
N ASP A 450 -21.02 18.61 -6.17
CA ASP A 450 -20.24 19.50 -5.31
C ASP A 450 -20.51 19.21 -3.83
N ALA A 451 -21.78 19.23 -3.40
CA ALA A 451 -22.19 18.91 -2.04
C ALA A 451 -21.81 17.48 -1.60
N ALA A 452 -21.85 16.52 -2.54
CA ALA A 452 -21.41 15.15 -2.26
C ALA A 452 -19.91 15.09 -2.03
N VAL A 453 -19.10 15.79 -2.83
CA VAL A 453 -17.65 15.86 -2.67
C VAL A 453 -17.28 16.55 -1.35
N ASP A 454 -17.93 17.65 -1.01
CA ASP A 454 -17.75 18.34 0.29
C ASP A 454 -18.00 17.40 1.46
N SER A 455 -19.11 16.65 1.43
CA SER A 455 -19.44 15.67 2.47
C SER A 455 -18.38 14.57 2.61
N VAL A 456 -17.82 14.11 1.48
CA VAL A 456 -16.72 13.13 1.45
C VAL A 456 -15.45 13.73 2.06
N TYR A 457 -15.11 14.99 1.74
CA TYR A 457 -13.92 15.64 2.30
C TYR A 457 -14.05 15.93 3.80
N ILE A 458 -15.26 16.25 4.28
CA ILE A 458 -15.56 16.32 5.72
C ILE A 458 -15.33 14.95 6.38
N GLY A 459 -15.84 13.87 5.77
CA GLY A 459 -15.57 12.50 6.23
C GLY A 459 -14.08 12.15 6.24
N ALA A 460 -13.33 12.56 5.22
CA ALA A 460 -11.89 12.38 5.16
C ALA A 460 -11.15 13.21 6.24
N ALA A 461 -11.61 14.42 6.55
CA ALA A 461 -11.10 15.23 7.65
C ALA A 461 -11.36 14.56 9.01
N CYS A 462 -12.54 13.98 9.21
CA CYS A 462 -12.85 13.18 10.43
C CYS A 462 -11.90 11.95 10.52
N ALA A 463 -11.62 11.28 9.43
CA ALA A 463 -10.66 10.18 9.40
C ALA A 463 -9.23 10.64 9.72
N ALA A 464 -8.81 11.82 9.23
CA ALA A 464 -7.53 12.43 9.57
C ALA A 464 -7.45 12.80 11.07
N ALA A 465 -8.52 13.36 11.62
CA ALA A 465 -8.63 13.65 13.05
C ALA A 465 -8.53 12.36 13.89
N LEU A 466 -9.21 11.29 13.47
CA LEU A 466 -9.12 9.97 14.11
C LEU A 466 -7.69 9.41 14.03
N ALA A 467 -7.03 9.49 12.88
CA ALA A 467 -5.63 9.06 12.71
C ALA A 467 -4.70 9.81 13.65
N LEU A 468 -4.86 11.12 13.75
CA LEU A 468 -4.09 11.99 14.64
C LEU A 468 -4.34 11.63 16.12
N PHE A 469 -5.61 11.48 16.50
CA PHE A 469 -6.01 11.11 17.85
C PHE A 469 -5.41 9.77 18.28
N VAL A 470 -5.57 8.74 17.43
CA VAL A 470 -5.01 7.40 17.67
C VAL A 470 -3.49 7.46 17.79
N LEU A 471 -2.82 8.16 16.89
CA LEU A 471 -1.37 8.30 16.89
C LEU A 471 -0.88 8.98 18.19
N VAL A 472 -1.49 10.09 18.56
CA VAL A 472 -1.07 10.87 19.74
C VAL A 472 -1.36 10.13 21.03
N LEU A 473 -2.49 9.43 21.12
CA LEU A 473 -2.91 8.73 22.35
C LEU A 473 -2.17 7.39 22.55
N LEU A 474 -2.03 6.60 21.50
CA LEU A 474 -1.52 5.23 21.60
C LEU A 474 -0.02 5.11 21.33
N ALA A 475 0.54 5.90 20.41
CA ALA A 475 1.95 5.78 20.08
C ALA A 475 2.84 6.45 21.15
N PRO A 476 3.93 5.82 21.57
CA PRO A 476 4.89 6.43 22.48
C PRO A 476 5.59 7.61 21.78
N ARG A 477 5.96 8.65 22.55
CA ARG A 477 6.68 9.82 21.98
C ARG A 477 7.98 9.43 21.29
N ARG A 478 8.73 8.50 21.88
CA ARG A 478 9.94 7.94 21.28
C ARG A 478 9.71 6.49 20.95
N PHE A 479 9.88 6.13 19.69
CA PHE A 479 9.82 4.74 19.28
C PHE A 479 11.02 3.99 19.84
N PRO A 480 10.86 2.76 20.37
CA PRO A 480 11.96 1.97 20.89
C PRO A 480 12.80 1.41 19.73
N VAL A 481 13.69 2.25 19.19
CA VAL A 481 14.55 1.88 18.07
C VAL A 481 15.60 0.89 18.54
N LEU A 482 15.74 -0.24 17.84
CA LEU A 482 16.83 -1.19 18.06
C LEU A 482 18.13 -0.58 17.52
N THR A 483 19.03 -0.19 18.42
CA THR A 483 20.29 0.51 18.09
C THR A 483 21.43 -0.43 17.71
N ALA A 484 21.29 -1.74 17.94
CA ALA A 484 22.23 -2.77 17.49
C ALA A 484 21.48 -4.07 17.25
N ASP A 485 21.83 -4.80 16.21
CA ASP A 485 21.48 -6.21 16.07
C ASP A 485 22.21 -6.97 17.21
N PRO A 486 21.55 -7.82 18.00
CA PRO A 486 22.23 -8.63 19.02
C PRO A 486 23.39 -9.47 18.46
N SER A 487 23.41 -9.74 17.15
CA SER A 487 24.51 -10.36 16.44
C SER A 487 25.79 -9.50 16.37
N ASP A 488 25.66 -8.16 16.49
CA ASP A 488 26.84 -7.27 16.53
C ASP A 488 27.48 -7.19 17.92
N ALA A 489 26.80 -7.65 18.98
CA ALA A 489 27.31 -7.66 20.33
C ALA A 489 28.40 -8.76 20.53
N HIS A 490 28.30 -9.86 19.80
CA HIS A 490 29.30 -10.95 19.87
C HIS A 490 30.55 -10.68 19.03
N SER A 491 30.55 -9.68 18.17
CA SER A 491 31.73 -9.28 17.39
C SER A 491 32.59 -8.19 18.08
N ARG A 492 32.14 -7.69 19.23
CA ARG A 492 32.88 -6.74 20.09
C ARG A 492 33.39 -7.43 21.35
N GLU A 493 34.00 -8.58 21.21
CA GLU A 493 34.91 -9.02 22.24
C GLU A 493 36.08 -8.04 22.25
N PRO A 494 36.37 -7.32 23.36
CA PRO A 494 37.55 -6.47 23.41
C PRO A 494 38.76 -7.35 23.21
N ASP A 495 39.63 -6.98 22.27
CA ASP A 495 40.97 -7.57 22.14
C ASP A 495 41.54 -7.76 23.56
N ARG A 496 41.65 -8.99 24.03
CA ARG A 496 42.44 -9.28 25.19
C ARG A 496 43.84 -8.76 24.89
N PRO A 497 44.42 -7.93 25.76
CA PRO A 497 45.78 -7.51 25.56
C PRO A 497 46.63 -8.78 25.47
N THR A 498 47.33 -8.93 24.38
CA THR A 498 48.33 -9.95 24.16
C THR A 498 49.22 -10.00 25.38
N SER A 499 49.17 -11.13 26.10
CA SER A 499 50.06 -11.43 27.22
C SER A 499 51.51 -11.11 26.83
N SER A 500 52.13 -10.28 27.63
CA SER A 500 53.54 -10.01 27.58
C SER A 500 54.31 -11.35 27.65
N PRO A 501 55.41 -11.51 26.91
CA PRO A 501 56.18 -12.74 26.98
C PRO A 501 56.80 -12.89 28.39
N GLU A 502 56.57 -14.06 29.01
CA GLU A 502 57.26 -14.46 30.21
C GLU A 502 58.78 -14.36 30.00
N PRO A 503 59.58 -13.85 30.99
CA PRO A 503 61.00 -13.89 30.92
C PRO A 503 61.46 -15.36 31.16
N SER A 504 62.25 -15.87 30.24
CA SER A 504 62.90 -17.22 30.35
C SER A 504 63.75 -17.31 31.59
N PRO A 505 63.72 -18.46 32.32
CA PRO A 505 64.66 -18.74 33.39
C PRO A 505 65.96 -19.32 32.79
N ASN A 506 67.00 -18.54 32.75
CA ASN A 506 68.30 -19.18 32.44
C ASN A 506 69.43 -18.64 33.24
N SER A 507 70.23 -19.66 33.66
CA SER A 507 71.63 -19.68 34.09
C SER A 507 71.95 -19.20 35.50
N ARG A 508 71.98 -20.15 36.41
CA ARG A 508 73.03 -20.21 37.41
C ARG A 508 73.99 -21.28 36.96
N THR A 509 75.18 -20.88 36.52
CA THR A 509 76.36 -21.67 36.49
C THR A 509 77.18 -21.29 37.70
N SER A 510 77.56 -22.32 38.44
CA SER A 510 78.81 -22.62 39.19
C SER A 510 79.74 -21.43 39.52
N GLU A 511 79.90 -21.12 40.75
CA GLU A 511 81.06 -21.43 41.64
C GLU A 511 80.65 -21.20 43.09
#